data_affd66c8ceaad8d4a0d02a9f68c90c43
#
_entry.id   affd66c8ceaad8d4a0d02a9f68c90c43
#
_cell.length_a   1.000
_cell.length_b   1.000
_cell.length_c   1.000
_cell.angle_alpha   90.00
_cell.angle_beta   90.00
_cell.angle_gamma   90.00
#
_symmetry.space_group_name_H-M   'P 1'
#
loop_
_entity.id
_entity.type
_entity.pdbx_description
1 polymer ?
#
loop_
_entity_poly.entity_id
_entity_poly.type
_entity_poly.pdbx_seq_one_letter_code
_entity_poly.pdbx_strand_id
1 'polypeptide(L)'
;MEAPECLRSAPMTAPHDESTEFDQRPFRAPPGATEVFLVRHGQSAPFRPGEPFTLVDGQGDPALSGLGRWQAERLAERLADEPIDAVYVTTLRRTVETITPLLERRGLQATIEPDLREVHLGEWEGGLFRQKAAEGHPAFEKMDRDQDWGAIPGAGSVDALRRRVRAAIERIHQRHVDELVVVVSHGGAIGAVLAEATGSRSLAFSGADNASISHLVVFGDRWIVRRFNDTGHLAGALSAAAEGLT
;
A
#
# COMPACT_ATOMS: atom_id res chain seq x y z
N MET A 1 79.77 24.21 -37.56
CA MET A 1 79.62 22.82 -37.07
C MET A 1 78.46 22.83 -36.09
N GLU A 2 77.28 22.60 -36.64
CA GLU A 2 76.05 22.58 -35.87
C GLU A 2 75.82 21.14 -35.35
N ALA A 3 75.43 21.04 -34.08
CA ALA A 3 75.14 19.80 -33.44
C ALA A 3 73.68 19.37 -33.77
N PRO A 4 73.35 18.06 -33.93
CA PRO A 4 72.04 17.64 -34.35
C PRO A 4 71.04 17.70 -33.18
N GLU A 5 69.85 18.16 -33.49
CA GLU A 5 68.66 18.26 -32.68
C GLU A 5 68.24 16.87 -32.16
N CYS A 6 68.13 16.76 -30.83
CA CYS A 6 67.65 15.58 -30.14
C CYS A 6 66.13 15.44 -30.34
N LEU A 7 65.70 14.40 -31.06
CA LEU A 7 64.33 14.00 -31.23
C LEU A 7 63.68 13.66 -29.84
N ARG A 8 62.83 14.54 -29.38
CA ARG A 8 61.98 14.27 -28.20
C ARG A 8 60.91 13.26 -28.63
N SER A 9 61.01 12.06 -28.10
CA SER A 9 59.94 11.06 -28.20
C SER A 9 58.69 11.56 -27.44
N ALA A 10 57.56 11.64 -28.17
CA ALA A 10 56.27 11.91 -27.59
C ALA A 10 55.90 10.75 -26.59
N PRO A 11 55.25 11.06 -25.46
CA PRO A 11 54.79 10.02 -24.56
C PRO A 11 53.71 9.20 -25.27
N MET A 12 53.94 7.88 -25.39
CA MET A 12 52.87 6.92 -25.74
C MET A 12 51.80 6.97 -24.67
N THR A 13 50.65 7.57 -24.97
CA THR A 13 49.44 7.37 -24.22
C THR A 13 49.05 5.90 -24.38
N ALA A 14 49.09 5.14 -23.27
CA ALA A 14 48.53 3.81 -23.21
C ALA A 14 47.02 3.86 -23.64
N PRO A 15 46.52 2.89 -24.40
CA PRO A 15 45.09 2.84 -24.68
C PRO A 15 44.36 2.71 -23.36
N HIS A 16 43.42 3.63 -23.11
CA HIS A 16 42.44 3.46 -22.06
C HIS A 16 41.63 2.21 -22.46
N ASP A 17 41.86 1.12 -21.73
CA ASP A 17 40.98 -0.03 -21.72
C ASP A 17 39.65 0.49 -21.15
N GLU A 18 38.74 0.92 -22.01
CA GLU A 18 37.36 1.12 -21.66
C GLU A 18 36.78 -0.26 -21.41
N SER A 19 36.88 -0.74 -20.14
CA SER A 19 36.20 -1.95 -19.75
C SER A 19 34.72 -1.70 -19.96
N THR A 20 34.14 -2.31 -20.99
CA THR A 20 32.72 -2.29 -21.27
C THR A 20 31.96 -3.19 -20.30
N GLU A 21 32.10 -2.95 -19.00
CA GLU A 21 31.38 -3.66 -17.97
C GLU A 21 30.06 -2.98 -17.69
N PHE A 22 28.97 -3.76 -17.67
CA PHE A 22 27.62 -3.27 -17.42
C PHE A 22 27.12 -3.89 -16.12
N ASP A 23 27.15 -3.14 -15.05
CA ASP A 23 26.67 -3.58 -13.74
C ASP A 23 25.14 -3.71 -13.70
N GLN A 24 24.66 -4.69 -12.94
CA GLN A 24 23.25 -4.79 -12.58
C GLN A 24 22.91 -3.65 -11.61
N ARG A 25 21.99 -2.77 -12.02
CA ARG A 25 21.59 -1.64 -11.20
C ARG A 25 20.31 -1.95 -10.42
N PRO A 26 20.19 -1.50 -9.14
CA PRO A 26 18.94 -1.58 -8.41
C PRO A 26 17.87 -0.73 -9.11
N PHE A 27 16.61 -1.11 -8.92
CA PHE A 27 15.49 -0.33 -9.42
C PHE A 27 15.49 1.07 -8.81
N ARG A 28 15.22 2.06 -9.64
CA ARG A 28 14.89 3.44 -9.25
C ARG A 28 13.61 3.83 -9.95
N ALA A 29 12.72 4.55 -9.23
CA ALA A 29 11.57 5.15 -9.86
C ALA A 29 12.02 6.09 -10.99
N PRO A 30 11.37 6.05 -12.18
CA PRO A 30 11.71 6.96 -13.25
C PRO A 30 11.33 8.40 -12.86
N PRO A 31 12.04 9.43 -13.42
CA PRO A 31 11.63 10.82 -13.26
C PRO A 31 10.16 11.00 -13.71
N GLY A 32 9.40 11.76 -12.95
CA GLY A 32 7.97 11.95 -13.18
C GLY A 32 7.07 10.88 -12.52
N ALA A 33 7.63 9.91 -11.80
CA ALA A 33 6.85 8.94 -11.05
C ALA A 33 6.47 9.44 -9.65
N THR A 34 5.46 8.83 -9.06
CA THR A 34 5.14 8.92 -7.64
C THR A 34 5.34 7.55 -7.00
N GLU A 35 6.08 7.47 -5.92
CA GLU A 35 6.16 6.28 -5.09
C GLU A 35 5.04 6.31 -4.05
N VAL A 36 4.28 5.23 -3.93
CA VAL A 36 3.14 5.14 -3.01
C VAL A 36 3.32 3.94 -2.09
N PHE A 37 3.45 4.18 -0.80
CA PHE A 37 3.35 3.16 0.23
C PHE A 37 1.89 3.01 0.65
N LEU A 38 1.25 1.95 0.16
CA LEU A 38 -0.10 1.56 0.56
C LEU A 38 -0.01 0.77 1.87
N VAL A 39 -0.57 1.31 2.92
CA VAL A 39 -0.56 0.71 4.27
C VAL A 39 -1.96 0.27 4.64
N ARG A 40 -2.15 -1.00 4.99
CA ARG A 40 -3.41 -1.41 5.62
C ARG A 40 -3.43 -0.92 7.07
N HIS A 41 -4.56 -0.39 7.51
CA HIS A 41 -4.74 0.01 8.92
C HIS A 41 -4.38 -1.13 9.89
N GLY A 42 -3.93 -0.80 11.10
CA GLY A 42 -3.67 -1.73 12.19
C GLY A 42 -4.94 -2.50 12.60
N GLN A 43 -4.77 -3.59 13.34
CA GLN A 43 -5.90 -4.39 13.81
C GLN A 43 -6.92 -3.52 14.56
N SER A 44 -8.18 -3.56 14.15
CA SER A 44 -9.25 -2.83 14.83
C SER A 44 -9.91 -3.69 15.91
N ALA A 45 -10.65 -3.04 16.79
CA ALA A 45 -11.37 -3.66 17.90
C ALA A 45 -12.23 -4.86 17.41
N PRO A 46 -12.34 -5.94 18.19
CA PRO A 46 -13.13 -7.12 17.82
C PRO A 46 -14.62 -6.76 17.76
N PHE A 47 -15.32 -7.41 16.84
CA PHE A 47 -16.78 -7.39 16.82
C PHE A 47 -17.34 -8.29 17.93
N ARG A 48 -18.43 -7.84 18.57
CA ARG A 48 -19.21 -8.64 19.51
C ARG A 48 -20.65 -8.73 19.03
N PRO A 49 -21.23 -9.94 18.93
CA PRO A 49 -22.64 -10.07 18.59
C PRO A 49 -23.55 -9.24 19.51
N GLY A 50 -24.47 -8.50 18.92
CA GLY A 50 -25.34 -7.57 19.66
C GLY A 50 -24.75 -6.17 19.92
N GLU A 51 -23.47 -5.95 19.61
CA GLU A 51 -22.79 -4.66 19.77
C GLU A 51 -22.20 -4.20 18.41
N PRO A 52 -23.03 -3.78 17.44
CA PRO A 52 -22.51 -3.37 16.13
C PRO A 52 -21.64 -2.12 16.24
N PHE A 53 -20.63 -2.04 15.38
CA PHE A 53 -19.82 -0.83 15.28
C PHE A 53 -20.68 0.36 14.85
N THR A 54 -20.39 1.53 15.40
CA THR A 54 -20.92 2.80 14.89
C THR A 54 -20.56 2.95 13.42
N LEU A 55 -21.49 3.45 12.62
CA LEU A 55 -21.26 3.70 11.20
C LEU A 55 -20.86 5.14 10.95
N VAL A 56 -19.88 5.32 10.08
CA VAL A 56 -19.50 6.60 9.46
C VAL A 56 -19.73 6.47 7.96
N ASP A 57 -20.56 7.32 7.40
CA ASP A 57 -20.99 7.25 5.98
C ASP A 57 -21.43 5.84 5.54
N GLY A 58 -22.16 5.13 6.40
CA GLY A 58 -22.66 3.78 6.14
C GLY A 58 -21.64 2.65 6.34
N GLN A 59 -20.41 2.93 6.74
CA GLN A 59 -19.37 1.92 6.98
C GLN A 59 -19.01 1.82 8.47
N GLY A 60 -18.78 0.60 8.95
CA GLY A 60 -18.37 0.35 10.34
C GLY A 60 -17.05 1.04 10.68
N ASP A 61 -17.01 1.79 11.80
CA ASP A 61 -15.85 2.58 12.21
C ASP A 61 -15.30 2.20 13.60
N PRO A 62 -14.80 0.94 13.80
CA PRO A 62 -14.13 0.57 15.02
C PRO A 62 -12.78 1.27 15.19
N ALA A 63 -12.41 1.57 16.44
CA ALA A 63 -11.07 2.01 16.81
C ALA A 63 -10.05 0.87 16.63
N LEU A 64 -8.77 1.18 16.70
CA LEU A 64 -7.72 0.17 16.79
C LEU A 64 -7.84 -0.62 18.11
N SER A 65 -7.50 -1.91 18.05
CA SER A 65 -7.27 -2.75 19.22
C SER A 65 -5.95 -2.40 19.92
N GLY A 66 -5.66 -3.04 21.07
CA GLY A 66 -4.33 -2.93 21.69
C GLY A 66 -3.20 -3.38 20.76
N LEU A 67 -3.40 -4.50 20.04
CA LEU A 67 -2.46 -4.98 19.03
C LEU A 67 -2.34 -3.99 17.86
N GLY A 68 -3.46 -3.42 17.39
CA GLY A 68 -3.42 -2.42 16.31
C GLY A 68 -2.64 -1.17 16.67
N ARG A 69 -2.71 -0.71 17.91
CA ARG A 69 -1.89 0.42 18.39
C ARG A 69 -0.40 0.07 18.45
N TRP A 70 -0.06 -1.14 18.91
CA TRP A 70 1.30 -1.63 18.86
C TRP A 70 1.83 -1.72 17.41
N GLN A 71 1.00 -2.22 16.47
CA GLN A 71 1.35 -2.26 15.04
C GLN A 71 1.59 -0.85 14.48
N ALA A 72 0.80 0.13 14.89
CA ALA A 72 0.96 1.54 14.48
C ALA A 72 2.32 2.11 14.95
N GLU A 73 2.76 1.79 16.18
CA GLU A 73 4.08 2.20 16.67
C GLU A 73 5.22 1.54 15.87
N ARG A 74 5.12 0.24 15.58
CA ARG A 74 6.12 -0.46 14.75
C ARG A 74 6.19 0.10 13.32
N LEU A 75 5.02 0.42 12.74
CA LEU A 75 4.94 1.08 11.44
C LEU A 75 5.64 2.45 11.47
N ALA A 76 5.38 3.25 12.48
CA ALA A 76 6.01 4.56 12.65
C ALA A 76 7.54 4.46 12.76
N GLU A 77 8.07 3.46 13.47
CA GLU A 77 9.50 3.20 13.52
C GLU A 77 10.06 2.78 12.16
N ARG A 78 9.35 1.90 11.44
CA ARG A 78 9.75 1.41 10.12
C ARG A 78 9.85 2.52 9.08
N LEU A 79 8.97 3.52 9.18
CA LEU A 79 8.87 4.63 8.23
C LEU A 79 9.59 5.91 8.69
N ALA A 80 10.25 5.89 9.86
CA ALA A 80 10.81 7.09 10.49
C ALA A 80 11.81 7.83 9.59
N ASP A 81 12.64 7.10 8.87
CA ASP A 81 13.75 7.62 8.05
C ASP A 81 13.40 7.67 6.54
N GLU A 82 12.19 7.23 6.15
CA GLU A 82 11.78 7.31 4.75
C GLU A 82 11.51 8.78 4.35
N PRO A 83 11.86 9.21 3.12
CA PRO A 83 11.68 10.58 2.67
C PRO A 83 10.23 10.87 2.27
N ILE A 84 9.31 10.81 3.25
CA ILE A 84 7.87 10.97 3.03
C ILE A 84 7.53 12.43 2.83
N ASP A 85 6.91 12.74 1.69
CA ASP A 85 6.48 14.08 1.31
C ASP A 85 5.03 14.35 1.69
N ALA A 86 4.15 13.33 1.62
CA ALA A 86 2.74 13.47 1.96
C ALA A 86 2.15 12.21 2.57
N VAL A 87 1.08 12.38 3.36
CA VAL A 87 0.35 11.29 4.00
C VAL A 87 -1.15 11.44 3.72
N TYR A 88 -1.78 10.35 3.30
CA TYR A 88 -3.22 10.26 3.07
C TYR A 88 -3.85 9.20 3.97
N VAL A 89 -5.07 9.49 4.43
CA VAL A 89 -5.89 8.58 5.22
C VAL A 89 -7.32 8.58 4.68
N THR A 90 -8.11 7.59 5.03
CA THR A 90 -9.55 7.61 4.75
C THR A 90 -10.32 8.34 5.84
N THR A 91 -11.65 8.46 5.68
CA THR A 91 -12.51 9.06 6.72
C THR A 91 -12.69 8.17 7.97
N LEU A 92 -12.23 6.90 7.91
CA LEU A 92 -12.42 5.93 8.99
C LEU A 92 -11.28 6.03 10.01
N ARG A 93 -11.66 6.16 11.30
CA ARG A 93 -10.74 6.43 12.42
C ARG A 93 -9.55 5.48 12.51
N ARG A 94 -9.74 4.19 12.18
CA ARG A 94 -8.67 3.19 12.22
C ARG A 94 -7.49 3.52 11.30
N THR A 95 -7.72 4.23 10.18
CA THR A 95 -6.64 4.67 9.30
C THR A 95 -5.88 5.85 9.89
N VAL A 96 -6.58 6.79 10.50
CA VAL A 96 -5.99 7.93 11.22
C VAL A 96 -5.19 7.43 12.41
N GLU A 97 -5.78 6.60 13.27
CA GLU A 97 -5.12 6.04 14.46
C GLU A 97 -3.85 5.25 14.09
N THR A 98 -3.83 4.58 12.94
CA THR A 98 -2.65 3.81 12.49
C THR A 98 -1.46 4.70 12.16
N ILE A 99 -1.67 5.87 11.60
CA ILE A 99 -0.58 6.73 11.15
C ILE A 99 -0.21 7.82 12.17
N THR A 100 -1.05 8.07 13.16
CA THR A 100 -0.84 9.12 14.17
C THR A 100 0.57 9.08 14.79
N PRO A 101 1.13 7.92 15.22
CA PRO A 101 2.48 7.91 15.79
C PRO A 101 3.56 8.41 14.82
N LEU A 102 3.44 8.14 13.53
CA LEU A 102 4.36 8.67 12.51
C LEU A 102 4.20 10.17 12.32
N LEU A 103 2.94 10.64 12.24
CA LEU A 103 2.65 12.07 12.08
C LEU A 103 3.25 12.89 13.23
N GLU A 104 3.06 12.42 14.46
CA GLU A 104 3.61 13.07 15.66
C GLU A 104 5.15 13.10 15.68
N ARG A 105 5.79 11.98 15.31
CA ARG A 105 7.27 11.89 15.24
C ARG A 105 7.88 12.82 14.20
N ARG A 106 7.21 12.97 13.07
CA ARG A 106 7.74 13.69 11.90
C ARG A 106 7.20 15.12 11.78
N GLY A 107 6.24 15.53 12.59
CA GLY A 107 5.55 16.82 12.43
C GLY A 107 4.75 16.92 11.14
N LEU A 108 4.28 15.78 10.59
CA LEU A 108 3.51 15.71 9.36
C LEU A 108 2.01 15.85 9.65
N GLN A 109 1.24 16.16 8.61
CA GLN A 109 -0.22 16.14 8.64
C GLN A 109 -0.76 15.19 7.59
N ALA A 110 -1.90 14.56 7.88
CA ALA A 110 -2.56 13.70 6.91
C ALA A 110 -3.69 14.43 6.19
N THR A 111 -3.80 14.17 4.89
CA THR A 111 -4.93 14.60 4.05
C THR A 111 -5.96 13.48 3.97
N ILE A 112 -7.24 13.81 4.08
CA ILE A 112 -8.33 12.83 3.93
C ILE A 112 -8.61 12.59 2.45
N GLU A 113 -8.56 11.32 2.02
CA GLU A 113 -9.00 10.87 0.69
C GLU A 113 -10.13 9.83 0.85
N PRO A 114 -11.39 10.25 0.74
CA PRO A 114 -12.54 9.37 0.96
C PRO A 114 -12.64 8.23 -0.05
N ASP A 115 -12.13 8.42 -1.26
CA ASP A 115 -12.20 7.42 -2.32
C ASP A 115 -11.27 6.23 -2.11
N LEU A 116 -10.41 6.27 -1.09
CA LEU A 116 -9.59 5.14 -0.66
C LEU A 116 -10.19 4.33 0.50
N ARG A 117 -11.46 4.58 0.87
CA ARG A 117 -12.19 3.75 1.85
C ARG A 117 -12.36 2.32 1.36
N GLU A 118 -12.70 1.45 2.30
CA GLU A 118 -13.00 0.04 2.03
C GLU A 118 -14.20 -0.12 1.08
N VAL A 119 -14.39 -1.31 0.54
CA VAL A 119 -15.65 -1.68 -0.12
C VAL A 119 -16.79 -1.54 0.88
N HIS A 120 -17.95 -1.07 0.43
CA HIS A 120 -19.15 -1.08 1.24
C HIS A 120 -19.67 -2.52 1.35
N LEU A 121 -19.85 -3.01 2.56
CA LEU A 121 -20.22 -4.42 2.83
C LEU A 121 -21.73 -4.65 2.92
N GLY A 122 -22.55 -3.66 2.52
CA GLY A 122 -24.01 -3.79 2.48
C GLY A 122 -24.58 -4.20 3.85
N GLU A 123 -25.40 -5.27 3.86
CA GLU A 123 -26.01 -5.77 5.08
C GLU A 123 -25.02 -6.37 6.10
N TRP A 124 -23.75 -6.56 5.71
CA TRP A 124 -22.72 -7.08 6.62
C TRP A 124 -21.84 -5.99 7.24
N GLU A 125 -22.24 -4.74 7.11
CA GLU A 125 -21.60 -3.63 7.82
C GLU A 125 -21.75 -3.76 9.35
N GLY A 126 -21.07 -2.88 10.09
CA GLY A 126 -21.14 -2.86 11.55
C GLY A 126 -20.45 -4.05 12.24
N GLY A 127 -19.70 -4.87 11.49
CA GLY A 127 -18.92 -6.00 12.03
C GLY A 127 -19.47 -7.38 11.66
N LEU A 128 -20.65 -7.47 11.07
CA LEU A 128 -21.26 -8.78 10.68
C LEU A 128 -20.40 -9.56 9.69
N PHE A 129 -19.65 -8.87 8.82
CA PHE A 129 -18.70 -9.52 7.91
C PHE A 129 -17.76 -10.48 8.66
N ARG A 130 -17.21 -10.06 9.80
CA ARG A 130 -16.28 -10.88 10.60
C ARG A 130 -16.97 -12.11 11.20
N GLN A 131 -18.20 -11.94 11.68
CA GLN A 131 -19.00 -13.04 12.18
C GLN A 131 -19.27 -14.06 11.07
N LYS A 132 -19.71 -13.58 9.91
CA LYS A 132 -19.99 -14.43 8.74
C LYS A 132 -18.74 -15.16 8.25
N ALA A 133 -17.57 -14.51 8.29
CA ALA A 133 -16.30 -15.15 7.96
C ALA A 133 -15.97 -16.28 8.95
N ALA A 134 -16.08 -16.01 10.26
CA ALA A 134 -15.83 -17.02 11.29
C ALA A 134 -16.82 -18.20 11.23
N GLU A 135 -18.05 -17.96 10.79
CA GLU A 135 -19.09 -18.99 10.58
C GLU A 135 -18.91 -19.80 9.27
N GLY A 136 -17.97 -19.41 8.40
CA GLY A 136 -17.79 -20.06 7.10
C GLY A 136 -19.00 -19.89 6.16
N HIS A 137 -19.61 -18.69 6.15
CA HIS A 137 -20.82 -18.44 5.39
C HIS A 137 -20.63 -18.70 3.87
N PRO A 138 -21.55 -19.43 3.17
CA PRO A 138 -21.38 -19.85 1.77
C PRO A 138 -21.18 -18.72 0.78
N ALA A 139 -21.53 -17.47 1.12
CA ALA A 139 -21.27 -16.31 0.28
C ALA A 139 -19.77 -16.08 0.00
N PHE A 140 -18.87 -16.51 0.90
CA PHE A 140 -17.42 -16.38 0.69
C PHE A 140 -16.95 -17.23 -0.50
N GLU A 141 -17.47 -18.48 -0.65
CA GLU A 141 -17.17 -19.30 -1.82
C GLU A 141 -17.68 -18.65 -3.11
N LYS A 142 -18.86 -18.00 -3.04
CA LYS A 142 -19.40 -17.27 -4.18
C LYS A 142 -18.55 -16.05 -4.51
N MET A 143 -18.13 -15.28 -3.51
CA MET A 143 -17.24 -14.12 -3.71
C MET A 143 -15.93 -14.52 -4.37
N ASP A 144 -15.30 -15.60 -3.90
CA ASP A 144 -14.04 -16.09 -4.48
C ASP A 144 -14.23 -16.58 -5.93
N ARG A 145 -15.28 -17.35 -6.20
CA ARG A 145 -15.58 -17.84 -7.54
C ARG A 145 -15.88 -16.69 -8.51
N ASP A 146 -16.72 -15.75 -8.09
CA ASP A 146 -17.20 -14.65 -8.93
C ASP A 146 -16.21 -13.46 -8.96
N GLN A 147 -15.23 -13.46 -8.04
CA GLN A 147 -14.25 -12.37 -7.86
C GLN A 147 -14.91 -11.02 -7.60
N ASP A 148 -16.03 -11.03 -6.86
CA ASP A 148 -16.85 -9.84 -6.55
C ASP A 148 -17.47 -9.93 -5.17
N TRP A 149 -17.69 -8.77 -4.53
CA TRP A 149 -18.37 -8.62 -3.25
C TRP A 149 -19.91 -8.76 -3.36
N GLY A 150 -20.45 -8.79 -4.56
CA GLY A 150 -21.89 -8.86 -4.83
C GLY A 150 -22.62 -10.10 -4.32
N ALA A 151 -21.90 -11.06 -3.73
CA ALA A 151 -22.52 -12.15 -2.95
C ALA A 151 -23.11 -11.66 -1.62
N ILE A 152 -22.71 -10.47 -1.15
CA ILE A 152 -23.26 -9.82 0.04
C ILE A 152 -24.38 -8.87 -0.39
N PRO A 153 -25.60 -8.99 0.14
CA PRO A 153 -26.68 -8.10 -0.23
C PRO A 153 -26.36 -6.62 0.06
N GLY A 154 -26.55 -5.77 -0.95
CA GLY A 154 -26.28 -4.34 -0.84
C GLY A 154 -24.79 -3.95 -0.80
N ALA A 155 -23.87 -4.88 -1.00
CA ALA A 155 -22.45 -4.56 -1.07
C ALA A 155 -22.09 -3.78 -2.35
N GLY A 156 -21.01 -3.01 -2.27
CA GLY A 156 -20.42 -2.35 -3.43
C GLY A 156 -19.80 -3.36 -4.40
N SER A 157 -19.93 -3.11 -5.71
CA SER A 157 -19.28 -3.96 -6.71
C SER A 157 -17.77 -3.73 -6.77
N VAL A 158 -17.04 -4.75 -7.16
CA VAL A 158 -15.60 -4.68 -7.39
C VAL A 158 -15.24 -3.63 -8.44
N ASP A 159 -16.03 -3.52 -9.50
CA ASP A 159 -15.79 -2.53 -10.56
C ASP A 159 -15.96 -1.08 -10.06
N ALA A 160 -16.94 -0.83 -9.19
CA ALA A 160 -17.12 0.48 -8.58
C ALA A 160 -15.94 0.82 -7.66
N LEU A 161 -15.47 -0.15 -6.87
CA LEU A 161 -14.29 0.00 -6.03
C LEU A 161 -13.05 0.30 -6.86
N ARG A 162 -12.77 -0.48 -7.90
CA ARG A 162 -11.61 -0.30 -8.80
C ARG A 162 -11.59 1.08 -9.43
N ARG A 163 -12.71 1.52 -10.01
CA ARG A 163 -12.80 2.87 -10.59
C ARG A 163 -12.52 3.97 -9.56
N ARG A 164 -13.06 3.84 -8.36
CA ARG A 164 -12.92 4.82 -7.28
C ARG A 164 -11.47 4.92 -6.80
N VAL A 165 -10.84 3.79 -6.50
CA VAL A 165 -9.46 3.77 -6.00
C VAL A 165 -8.46 4.19 -7.09
N ARG A 166 -8.71 3.81 -8.36
CA ARG A 166 -7.89 4.26 -9.49
C ARG A 166 -7.88 5.78 -9.58
N ALA A 167 -9.07 6.40 -9.61
CA ALA A 167 -9.20 7.85 -9.68
C ALA A 167 -8.52 8.55 -8.49
N ALA A 168 -8.58 7.98 -7.28
CA ALA A 168 -7.91 8.52 -6.11
C ALA A 168 -6.38 8.48 -6.25
N ILE A 169 -5.81 7.35 -6.68
CA ILE A 169 -4.36 7.23 -6.89
C ILE A 169 -3.88 8.17 -8.02
N GLU A 170 -4.65 8.30 -9.09
CA GLU A 170 -4.33 9.26 -10.17
C GLU A 170 -4.31 10.71 -9.68
N ARG A 171 -5.26 11.11 -8.84
CA ARG A 171 -5.27 12.45 -8.20
C ARG A 171 -4.06 12.67 -7.29
N ILE A 172 -3.67 11.65 -6.53
CA ILE A 172 -2.47 11.70 -5.68
C ILE A 172 -1.23 11.86 -6.57
N HIS A 173 -1.09 11.04 -7.60
CA HIS A 173 0.03 11.12 -8.55
C HIS A 173 0.15 12.52 -9.18
N GLN A 174 -0.96 13.11 -9.62
CA GLN A 174 -0.93 14.46 -10.22
C GLN A 174 -0.43 15.55 -9.27
N ARG A 175 -0.55 15.36 -7.95
CA ARG A 175 -0.11 16.33 -6.93
C ARG A 175 1.30 16.08 -6.40
N HIS A 176 1.82 14.86 -6.57
CA HIS A 176 3.02 14.37 -5.90
C HIS A 176 4.01 13.72 -6.87
N VAL A 177 4.27 14.40 -7.98
CA VAL A 177 5.25 13.96 -8.99
C VAL A 177 6.66 14.01 -8.40
N ASP A 178 7.44 12.94 -8.58
CA ASP A 178 8.78 12.75 -8.02
C ASP A 178 8.82 12.69 -6.48
N GLU A 179 7.71 12.38 -5.83
CA GLU A 179 7.54 12.35 -4.38
C GLU A 179 7.18 10.94 -3.89
N LEU A 180 7.44 10.70 -2.59
CA LEU A 180 7.01 9.51 -1.84
C LEU A 180 5.79 9.84 -0.97
N VAL A 181 4.70 9.12 -1.20
CA VAL A 181 3.43 9.31 -0.49
C VAL A 181 3.08 8.06 0.30
N VAL A 182 2.65 8.23 1.55
CA VAL A 182 2.06 7.17 2.37
C VAL A 182 0.54 7.27 2.32
N VAL A 183 -0.13 6.17 2.00
CA VAL A 183 -1.59 6.06 1.95
C VAL A 183 -2.04 4.98 2.92
N VAL A 184 -2.74 5.34 4.00
CA VAL A 184 -3.32 4.36 4.92
C VAL A 184 -4.76 4.07 4.53
N SER A 185 -5.02 2.81 4.19
CA SER A 185 -6.27 2.34 3.62
C SER A 185 -6.67 0.96 4.19
N HIS A 186 -7.37 0.16 3.42
CA HIS A 186 -8.03 -1.08 3.83
C HIS A 186 -7.68 -2.23 2.89
N GLY A 187 -7.92 -3.47 3.35
CA GLY A 187 -7.51 -4.66 2.61
C GLY A 187 -8.11 -4.78 1.22
N GLY A 188 -9.42 -4.57 1.09
CA GLY A 188 -10.10 -4.65 -0.20
C GLY A 188 -9.72 -3.49 -1.14
N ALA A 189 -9.58 -2.29 -0.61
CA ALA A 189 -9.16 -1.12 -1.40
C ALA A 189 -7.71 -1.27 -1.91
N ILE A 190 -6.76 -1.71 -1.07
CA ILE A 190 -5.38 -1.99 -1.47
C ILE A 190 -5.35 -3.10 -2.52
N GLY A 191 -6.10 -4.20 -2.29
CA GLY A 191 -6.21 -5.28 -3.26
C GLY A 191 -6.71 -4.80 -4.63
N ALA A 192 -7.71 -3.91 -4.64
CA ALA A 192 -8.24 -3.33 -5.87
C ALA A 192 -7.22 -2.45 -6.60
N VAL A 193 -6.45 -1.61 -5.86
CA VAL A 193 -5.35 -0.80 -6.45
C VAL A 193 -4.30 -1.71 -7.10
N LEU A 194 -3.87 -2.76 -6.41
CA LEU A 194 -2.83 -3.67 -6.94
C LEU A 194 -3.34 -4.54 -8.09
N ALA A 195 -4.60 -4.95 -8.05
CA ALA A 195 -5.24 -5.66 -9.16
C ALA A 195 -5.34 -4.77 -10.41
N GLU A 196 -5.65 -3.48 -10.22
CA GLU A 196 -5.64 -2.48 -11.30
C GLU A 196 -4.25 -2.31 -11.90
N ALA A 197 -3.22 -2.18 -11.06
CA ALA A 197 -1.83 -2.02 -11.47
C ALA A 197 -1.30 -3.20 -12.32
N THR A 198 -1.77 -4.39 -12.05
CA THR A 198 -1.25 -5.63 -12.66
C THR A 198 -2.16 -6.24 -13.71
N GLY A 199 -3.39 -5.74 -13.87
CA GLY A 199 -4.41 -6.36 -14.73
C GLY A 199 -4.83 -7.75 -14.26
N SER A 200 -4.64 -8.07 -12.98
CA SER A 200 -4.95 -9.39 -12.42
C SER A 200 -6.44 -9.55 -12.10
N ARG A 201 -6.83 -10.76 -11.66
CA ARG A 201 -8.16 -11.02 -11.11
C ARG A 201 -8.41 -10.09 -9.91
N SER A 202 -9.65 -9.70 -9.69
CA SER A 202 -10.02 -8.64 -8.76
C SER A 202 -9.63 -8.90 -7.31
N LEU A 203 -9.69 -10.16 -6.86
CA LEU A 203 -9.33 -10.54 -5.49
C LEU A 203 -7.92 -11.17 -5.37
N ALA A 204 -7.08 -11.06 -6.42
CA ALA A 204 -5.73 -11.65 -6.43
C ALA A 204 -4.80 -11.13 -5.32
N PHE A 205 -5.06 -9.92 -4.83
CA PHE A 205 -4.32 -9.28 -3.73
C PHE A 205 -5.21 -9.06 -2.49
N SER A 206 -6.27 -9.85 -2.32
CA SER A 206 -7.04 -9.85 -1.09
C SER A 206 -6.20 -10.39 0.07
N GLY A 207 -6.47 -9.90 1.28
CA GLY A 207 -5.81 -10.41 2.49
C GLY A 207 -4.46 -9.75 2.83
N ALA A 208 -4.22 -8.51 2.43
CA ALA A 208 -3.11 -7.76 3.02
C ALA A 208 -3.24 -7.75 4.56
N ASP A 209 -2.15 -7.99 5.29
CA ASP A 209 -2.13 -8.05 6.75
C ASP A 209 -2.27 -6.66 7.38
N ASN A 210 -2.76 -6.59 8.63
CA ASN A 210 -2.86 -5.34 9.37
C ASN A 210 -1.48 -4.67 9.52
N ALA A 211 -1.41 -3.38 9.24
CA ALA A 211 -0.21 -2.55 9.21
C ALA A 211 0.86 -3.02 8.19
N SER A 212 0.52 -3.89 7.24
CA SER A 212 1.43 -4.23 6.13
C SER A 212 1.65 -3.05 5.21
N ILE A 213 2.80 -3.04 4.54
CA ILE A 213 3.19 -2.05 3.54
C ILE A 213 3.23 -2.72 2.17
N SER A 214 2.51 -2.17 1.21
CA SER A 214 2.66 -2.53 -0.21
C SER A 214 3.22 -1.32 -0.96
N HIS A 215 4.17 -1.54 -1.88
CA HIS A 215 4.84 -0.46 -2.59
C HIS A 215 4.43 -0.45 -4.06
N LEU A 216 3.81 0.64 -4.48
CA LEU A 216 3.38 0.94 -5.83
C LEU A 216 4.20 2.13 -6.37
N VAL A 217 4.57 2.07 -7.65
CA VAL A 217 5.14 3.20 -8.39
C VAL A 217 4.17 3.55 -9.50
N VAL A 218 3.73 4.80 -9.54
CA VAL A 218 2.79 5.35 -10.53
C VAL A 218 3.54 6.27 -11.46
N PHE A 219 3.48 6.00 -12.75
CA PHE A 219 4.11 6.80 -13.80
C PHE A 219 3.18 6.90 -15.01
N GLY A 220 2.42 7.97 -15.09
CA GLY A 220 1.34 8.09 -16.08
C GLY A 220 0.36 6.90 -15.99
N ASP A 221 0.09 6.25 -17.11
CA ASP A 221 -0.78 5.06 -17.16
C ASP A 221 -0.08 3.77 -16.70
N ARG A 222 1.22 3.81 -16.47
CA ARG A 222 2.02 2.66 -16.06
C ARG A 222 2.15 2.61 -14.55
N TRP A 223 1.60 1.56 -13.94
CA TRP A 223 1.71 1.28 -12.52
C TRP A 223 2.56 0.04 -12.30
N ILE A 224 3.50 0.10 -11.33
CA ILE A 224 4.45 -0.98 -11.07
C ILE A 224 4.33 -1.38 -9.60
N VAL A 225 3.94 -2.63 -9.32
CA VAL A 225 3.95 -3.18 -7.96
C VAL A 225 5.37 -3.62 -7.63
N ARG A 226 5.97 -3.03 -6.61
CA ARG A 226 7.32 -3.35 -6.13
C ARG A 226 7.33 -4.34 -4.99
N ARG A 227 6.30 -4.25 -4.11
CA ARG A 227 6.10 -5.13 -2.95
C ARG A 227 4.61 -5.27 -2.68
N PHE A 228 4.26 -6.42 -2.14
CA PHE A 228 2.94 -6.66 -1.57
C PHE A 228 3.10 -7.26 -0.18
N ASN A 229 2.32 -6.77 0.79
CA ASN A 229 2.15 -7.32 2.12
C ASN A 229 3.46 -7.45 2.94
N ASP A 230 4.32 -6.44 2.91
CA ASP A 230 5.53 -6.41 3.75
C ASP A 230 5.15 -6.13 5.21
N THR A 231 5.39 -7.11 6.08
CA THR A 231 5.17 -7.07 7.53
C THR A 231 6.47 -7.23 8.33
N GLY A 232 7.63 -7.07 7.70
CA GLY A 232 8.92 -7.29 8.32
C GLY A 232 9.15 -6.50 9.61
N HIS A 233 8.54 -5.34 9.75
CA HIS A 233 8.60 -4.50 10.96
C HIS A 233 7.75 -5.02 12.13
N LEU A 234 6.85 -5.96 11.91
CA LEU A 234 6.01 -6.54 12.95
C LEU A 234 6.64 -7.77 13.61
N ALA A 235 7.86 -8.13 13.20
CA ALA A 235 8.67 -9.24 13.71
C ALA A 235 7.87 -10.56 13.85
N GLY A 236 7.65 -11.24 12.75
CA GLY A 236 7.08 -12.57 12.68
C GLY A 236 7.88 -13.45 11.71
N ALA A 237 7.84 -14.76 11.91
CA ALA A 237 8.29 -15.68 10.88
C ALA A 237 7.43 -15.50 9.62
N LEU A 238 8.04 -15.59 8.42
CA LEU A 238 7.31 -15.53 7.15
C LEU A 238 6.18 -16.57 7.03
N SER A 239 6.24 -17.59 7.90
CA SER A 239 5.28 -18.70 8.00
C SER A 239 4.30 -18.58 9.18
N ALA A 240 4.10 -17.38 9.75
CA ALA A 240 3.04 -17.20 10.74
C ALA A 240 1.70 -17.62 10.11
N ALA A 241 0.99 -18.52 10.80
CA ALA A 241 -0.29 -19.02 10.32
C ALA A 241 -1.21 -17.84 10.02
N ALA A 242 -1.66 -17.74 8.78
CA ALA A 242 -2.65 -16.76 8.37
C ALA A 242 -3.91 -17.02 9.19
N GLU A 243 -4.25 -16.13 10.11
CA GLU A 243 -5.62 -16.04 10.58
C GLU A 243 -6.46 -15.67 9.37
N GLY A 244 -7.57 -16.39 9.17
CA GLY A 244 -8.37 -16.28 7.95
C GLY A 244 -8.72 -14.86 7.57
N LEU A 245 -8.98 -14.65 6.29
CA LEU A 245 -9.40 -13.39 5.67
C LEU A 245 -10.48 -12.70 6.52
N THR A 246 -10.11 -11.70 7.29
CA THR A 246 -11.02 -10.87 8.09
C THR A 246 -10.95 -9.41 7.65
#